data_ea52c8332da744240c8be35177612091
#
_entry.id   ea52c8332da744240c8be35177612091
#
_cell.length_a   1.000
_cell.length_b   1.000
_cell.length_c   1.000
_cell.angle_alpha   90.00
_cell.angle_beta   90.00
_cell.angle_gamma   90.00
#
_symmetry.space_group_name_H-M   'P 1'
#
loop_
_entity.id
_entity.type
_entity.pdbx_description
1 polymer ?
#
loop_
_entity_poly.entity_id
_entity_poly.type
_entity_poly.pdbx_seq_one_letter_code
_entity_poly.pdbx_strand_id
1 'polypeptide(L)'
;MLKGWWTYAVVLIAMLGALSACNSGDGDDDVVEARRYDFVTYLGYADGLARWQYIGPEDAEPIDMVAAMDEPEHIKVGQRVLLSYSAPDEAHRITVYGFNYGNVASDSLRVNVKSVAEYPKHPIRLGALWRTGNYINLRCEVEYTTKARALYMMADRATLNSDTIDVHLIHDLIGAENTYFWRTCYGSFYMGAAISRKNCHAIRVHVEDLTYPKVKTYCFGITKR
;
A
#
# COMPACT_ATOMS: atom_id res chain seq x y z
N MET A 1 2.45 34.09 54.23
CA MET A 1 2.39 32.89 53.37
C MET A 1 2.71 33.31 51.91
N LEU A 2 3.97 33.61 51.56
CA LEU A 2 4.37 34.07 50.20
C LEU A 2 5.77 33.55 49.82
N LYS A 3 6.15 32.33 50.26
CA LYS A 3 7.46 31.73 49.96
C LYS A 3 7.44 30.59 48.96
N GLY A 4 6.28 30.17 48.43
CA GLY A 4 6.17 29.01 47.55
C GLY A 4 6.12 29.33 46.03
N TRP A 5 5.85 30.55 45.63
CA TRP A 5 5.62 30.87 44.23
C TRP A 5 6.91 31.17 43.42
N TRP A 6 7.97 31.57 44.10
CA TRP A 6 9.25 31.86 43.42
C TRP A 6 10.03 30.63 43.01
N THR A 7 9.86 29.50 43.71
CA THR A 7 10.51 28.23 43.37
C THR A 7 9.92 27.60 42.08
N TYR A 8 8.63 27.75 41.85
CA TYR A 8 8.00 27.23 40.62
C TYR A 8 8.31 28.10 39.39
N ALA A 9 8.48 29.41 39.56
CA ALA A 9 8.84 30.29 38.47
C ALA A 9 10.27 30.04 37.94
N VAL A 10 11.22 29.73 38.83
CA VAL A 10 12.61 29.43 38.44
C VAL A 10 12.71 28.07 37.77
N VAL A 11 11.91 27.04 38.16
CA VAL A 11 11.90 25.73 37.53
C VAL A 11 11.25 25.80 36.15
N LEU A 12 10.20 26.64 35.96
CA LEU A 12 9.55 26.80 34.66
C LEU A 12 10.44 27.50 33.63
N ILE A 13 11.25 28.48 34.06
CA ILE A 13 12.22 29.21 33.21
C ILE A 13 13.38 28.26 32.82
N ALA A 14 13.81 27.36 33.71
CA ALA A 14 14.85 26.39 33.41
C ALA A 14 14.41 25.32 32.41
N MET A 15 13.11 24.95 32.36
CA MET A 15 12.57 24.01 31.35
C MET A 15 12.36 24.64 29.97
N LEU A 16 12.15 25.97 29.88
CA LEU A 16 12.05 26.67 28.61
C LEU A 16 13.40 26.92 27.93
N GLY A 17 14.50 26.88 28.70
CA GLY A 17 15.85 27.03 28.17
C GLY A 17 16.46 25.75 27.57
N ALA A 18 15.88 24.59 27.82
CA ALA A 18 16.42 23.30 27.34
C ALA A 18 15.93 22.90 25.93
N LEU A 19 15.05 23.66 25.30
CA LEU A 19 14.53 23.40 23.96
C LEU A 19 15.28 24.16 22.86
N SER A 20 16.33 24.94 23.19
CA SER A 20 17.09 25.72 22.22
C SER A 20 18.49 25.17 21.93
N ALA A 21 18.83 23.98 22.38
CA ALA A 21 20.17 23.40 22.21
C ALA A 21 20.26 22.32 21.16
N CYS A 22 19.59 22.51 20.02
CA CYS A 22 19.83 21.72 18.82
C CYS A 22 19.73 22.62 17.59
N ASN A 23 20.69 23.54 17.44
CA ASN A 23 21.06 24.06 16.14
C ASN A 23 22.36 24.88 16.22
N SER A 24 23.50 24.21 16.14
CA SER A 24 24.76 24.79 15.67
C SER A 24 25.63 23.63 15.19
N GLY A 25 25.42 23.25 13.97
CA GLY A 25 26.31 22.45 13.14
C GLY A 25 26.35 23.17 11.80
N ASP A 26 27.40 23.98 11.57
CA ASP A 26 27.87 24.29 10.23
C ASP A 26 28.15 22.94 9.55
N GLY A 27 27.29 22.52 8.68
CA GLY A 27 27.45 21.36 7.83
C GLY A 27 26.48 21.57 6.68
N ASP A 28 26.98 21.45 5.49
CA ASP A 28 26.22 21.45 4.25
C ASP A 28 24.80 20.97 4.49
N ASP A 29 23.81 21.81 4.19
CA ASP A 29 22.41 21.44 4.10
C ASP A 29 22.29 20.38 2.98
N ASP A 30 22.72 19.16 3.26
CA ASP A 30 22.26 18.00 2.54
C ASP A 30 20.75 17.96 2.76
N VAL A 31 20.03 18.62 1.88
CA VAL A 31 18.58 18.50 1.78
C VAL A 31 18.31 17.02 1.58
N VAL A 32 18.04 16.33 2.68
CA VAL A 32 17.63 14.93 2.64
C VAL A 32 16.34 14.90 1.82
N GLU A 33 16.50 14.69 0.52
CA GLU A 33 15.39 14.65 -0.40
C GLU A 33 14.39 13.59 0.08
N ALA A 34 13.19 14.03 0.42
CA ALA A 34 12.18 13.16 1.01
C ALA A 34 11.80 12.06 0.02
N ARG A 35 12.24 10.85 0.30
CA ARG A 35 11.91 9.67 -0.53
C ARG A 35 10.47 9.25 -0.29
N ARG A 36 9.76 9.04 -1.38
CA ARG A 36 8.41 8.47 -1.40
C ARG A 36 8.48 6.99 -1.77
N TYR A 37 7.50 6.23 -1.26
CA TYR A 37 7.33 4.80 -1.54
C TYR A 37 5.85 4.55 -1.80
N ASP A 38 5.48 4.44 -3.07
CA ASP A 38 4.10 4.30 -3.46
C ASP A 38 3.90 3.20 -4.50
N PHE A 39 2.69 2.63 -4.52
CA PHE A 39 2.27 1.83 -5.64
C PHE A 39 1.97 2.72 -6.83
N VAL A 40 2.67 2.46 -7.93
CA VAL A 40 2.47 3.15 -9.21
C VAL A 40 2.22 2.15 -10.33
N THR A 41 1.58 2.59 -11.39
CA THR A 41 1.44 1.82 -12.63
C THR A 41 2.51 2.25 -13.62
N TYR A 42 3.24 1.30 -14.18
CA TYR A 42 4.16 1.58 -15.27
C TYR A 42 3.38 1.81 -16.57
N LEU A 43 3.52 2.97 -17.18
CA LEU A 43 2.80 3.36 -18.39
C LEU A 43 3.61 3.14 -19.68
N GLY A 44 4.91 2.83 -19.56
CA GLY A 44 5.79 2.60 -20.69
C GLY A 44 7.01 3.48 -20.69
N TYR A 45 7.81 3.34 -21.77
CA TYR A 45 9.06 4.05 -21.98
C TYR A 45 9.09 4.64 -23.38
N ALA A 46 9.49 5.90 -23.52
CA ALA A 46 9.68 6.58 -24.79
C ALA A 46 10.63 7.77 -24.60
N ASP A 47 11.46 8.02 -25.59
CA ASP A 47 12.36 9.20 -25.68
C ASP A 47 13.27 9.36 -24.45
N GLY A 48 13.78 8.25 -23.88
CA GLY A 48 14.63 8.27 -22.70
C GLY A 48 13.88 8.49 -21.38
N LEU A 49 12.55 8.43 -21.39
CA LEU A 49 11.69 8.67 -20.23
C LEU A 49 10.84 7.47 -19.91
N ALA A 50 10.93 6.99 -18.67
CA ALA A 50 9.96 6.07 -18.09
C ALA A 50 8.76 6.85 -17.57
N ARG A 51 7.55 6.35 -17.83
CA ARG A 51 6.28 6.97 -17.42
C ARG A 51 5.60 6.13 -16.36
N TRP A 52 5.14 6.81 -15.31
CA TRP A 52 4.52 6.20 -14.15
C TRP A 52 3.22 6.92 -13.80
N GLN A 53 2.22 6.19 -13.35
CA GLN A 53 0.99 6.78 -12.84
C GLN A 53 0.86 6.49 -11.35
N TYR A 54 0.80 7.54 -10.58
CA TYR A 54 0.45 7.51 -9.16
C TYR A 54 -1.03 7.80 -8.98
N ILE A 55 -1.69 7.06 -8.13
CA ILE A 55 -3.06 7.30 -7.70
C ILE A 55 -3.04 7.47 -6.19
N GLY A 56 -3.43 8.64 -5.73
CA GLY A 56 -3.51 8.97 -4.31
C GLY A 56 -4.59 8.18 -3.57
N PRO A 57 -4.70 8.40 -2.25
CA PRO A 57 -5.71 7.74 -1.43
C PRO A 57 -7.13 8.01 -1.94
N GLU A 58 -8.02 7.04 -1.70
CA GLU A 58 -9.44 7.09 -2.06
C GLU A 58 -9.67 7.34 -3.56
N ASP A 59 -10.39 8.39 -3.91
CA ASP A 59 -10.77 8.75 -5.28
C ASP A 59 -9.97 9.93 -5.83
N ALA A 60 -8.72 10.11 -5.38
CA ALA A 60 -7.83 11.14 -5.90
C ALA A 60 -7.60 10.97 -7.42
N GLU A 61 -7.45 12.09 -8.12
CA GLU A 61 -7.13 12.06 -9.54
C GLU A 61 -5.73 11.45 -9.76
N PRO A 62 -5.58 10.62 -10.79
CA PRO A 62 -4.29 10.09 -11.16
C PRO A 62 -3.29 11.18 -11.55
N ILE A 63 -2.04 11.01 -11.16
CA ILE A 63 -0.93 11.88 -11.52
C ILE A 63 0.05 11.09 -12.37
N ASP A 64 0.23 11.52 -13.61
CA ASP A 64 1.25 10.94 -14.48
C ASP A 64 2.59 11.61 -14.18
N MET A 65 3.62 10.80 -13.96
CA MET A 65 4.97 11.23 -13.61
C MET A 65 5.96 10.69 -14.65
N VAL A 66 7.05 11.40 -14.86
CA VAL A 66 8.12 11.00 -15.79
C VAL A 66 9.47 10.98 -15.10
N ALA A 67 10.30 10.01 -15.47
CA ALA A 67 11.66 9.88 -14.98
C ALA A 67 12.63 9.68 -16.13
N ALA A 68 13.69 10.48 -16.18
CA ALA A 68 14.83 10.23 -17.08
C ALA A 68 15.64 9.06 -16.51
N MET A 69 15.60 7.94 -17.18
CA MET A 69 16.30 6.70 -16.79
C MET A 69 16.37 5.74 -17.98
N ASP A 70 17.14 4.68 -17.86
CA ASP A 70 17.11 3.57 -18.81
C ASP A 70 15.76 2.86 -18.78
N GLU A 71 15.39 2.20 -19.88
CA GLU A 71 14.15 1.43 -19.96
C GLU A 71 14.11 0.37 -18.85
N PRO A 72 13.08 0.37 -17.99
CA PRO A 72 12.97 -0.63 -16.93
C PRO A 72 12.82 -2.04 -17.49
N GLU A 73 13.82 -2.88 -17.24
CA GLU A 73 13.75 -4.29 -17.61
C GLU A 73 12.72 -5.05 -16.77
N HIS A 74 12.14 -6.10 -17.33
CA HIS A 74 11.24 -7.04 -16.65
C HIS A 74 9.92 -6.46 -16.12
N ILE A 75 9.55 -5.23 -16.46
CA ILE A 75 8.27 -4.62 -16.12
C ILE A 75 7.43 -4.47 -17.40
N LYS A 76 6.16 -4.83 -17.31
CA LYS A 76 5.21 -4.68 -18.43
C LYS A 76 4.38 -3.42 -18.27
N VAL A 77 4.01 -2.79 -19.38
CA VAL A 77 3.03 -1.70 -19.39
C VAL A 77 1.74 -2.15 -18.69
N GLY A 78 1.23 -1.31 -17.81
CA GLY A 78 0.08 -1.61 -16.95
C GLY A 78 0.42 -2.35 -15.66
N GLN A 79 1.66 -2.79 -15.46
CA GLN A 79 2.06 -3.48 -14.24
C GLN A 79 2.16 -2.52 -13.05
N ARG A 80 1.66 -2.97 -11.90
CA ARG A 80 1.81 -2.27 -10.62
C ARG A 80 3.14 -2.63 -9.99
N VAL A 81 3.86 -1.63 -9.52
CA VAL A 81 5.13 -1.77 -8.81
C VAL A 81 5.15 -0.88 -7.58
N LEU A 82 5.99 -1.21 -6.62
CA LEU A 82 6.31 -0.31 -5.51
C LEU A 82 7.54 0.51 -5.94
N LEU A 83 7.34 1.81 -6.16
CA LEU A 83 8.35 2.75 -6.61
C LEU A 83 8.93 3.53 -5.44
N SER A 84 10.27 3.67 -5.41
CA SER A 84 10.99 4.61 -4.54
C SER A 84 11.46 5.79 -5.37
N TYR A 85 11.03 7.00 -5.04
CA TYR A 85 11.26 8.18 -5.88
C TYR A 85 11.28 9.49 -5.09
N SER A 86 11.76 10.59 -5.71
CA SER A 86 11.72 11.94 -5.17
C SER A 86 10.29 12.51 -5.17
N ALA A 87 10.05 13.60 -4.45
CA ALA A 87 8.84 14.37 -4.69
C ALA A 87 8.80 14.84 -6.16
N PRO A 88 7.63 14.78 -6.85
CA PRO A 88 7.49 15.33 -8.19
C PRO A 88 7.72 16.86 -8.20
N ASP A 89 8.40 17.34 -9.23
CA ASP A 89 8.51 18.79 -9.51
C ASP A 89 7.20 19.34 -10.15
N GLU A 90 7.18 20.62 -10.49
CA GLU A 90 6.02 21.28 -11.11
C GLU A 90 5.66 20.67 -12.49
N ALA A 91 6.61 20.04 -13.17
CA ALA A 91 6.42 19.34 -14.44
C ALA A 91 6.16 17.83 -14.27
N HIS A 92 5.90 17.38 -13.02
CA HIS A 92 5.73 15.99 -12.63
C HIS A 92 6.94 15.11 -12.94
N ARG A 93 8.14 15.67 -12.97
CA ARG A 93 9.37 14.90 -13.11
C ARG A 93 9.80 14.38 -11.76
N ILE A 94 10.31 13.16 -11.77
CA ILE A 94 10.79 12.48 -10.56
C ILE A 94 12.18 11.89 -10.79
N THR A 95 12.93 11.73 -9.73
CA THR A 95 14.12 10.88 -9.68
C THR A 95 13.70 9.52 -9.12
N VAL A 96 13.94 8.45 -9.86
CA VAL A 96 13.67 7.08 -9.40
C VAL A 96 14.91 6.54 -8.71
N TYR A 97 14.76 6.14 -7.45
CA TYR A 97 15.83 5.51 -6.67
C TYR A 97 15.79 3.99 -6.74
N GLY A 98 14.67 3.42 -7.14
CA GLY A 98 14.47 1.99 -7.34
C GLY A 98 13.01 1.60 -7.39
N PHE A 99 12.75 0.37 -7.79
CA PHE A 99 11.41 -0.20 -7.80
C PHE A 99 11.43 -1.69 -7.44
N ASN A 100 10.35 -2.14 -6.83
CA ASN A 100 10.15 -3.54 -6.48
C ASN A 100 8.89 -4.06 -7.20
N TYR A 101 9.06 -5.09 -8.00
CA TYR A 101 7.98 -5.79 -8.68
C TYR A 101 7.89 -7.28 -8.29
N GLY A 102 9.02 -7.89 -7.91
CA GLY A 102 9.09 -9.33 -7.63
C GLY A 102 8.37 -9.77 -6.34
N ASN A 103 8.19 -8.85 -5.39
CA ASN A 103 7.45 -9.11 -4.13
C ASN A 103 6.08 -8.41 -4.12
N VAL A 104 5.62 -7.89 -5.25
CA VAL A 104 4.31 -7.26 -5.39
C VAL A 104 3.35 -8.24 -6.06
N ALA A 105 2.40 -8.76 -5.29
CA ALA A 105 1.28 -9.48 -5.86
C ALA A 105 0.36 -8.48 -6.57
N SER A 106 0.22 -8.63 -7.88
CA SER A 106 -0.63 -7.76 -8.69
C SER A 106 -1.57 -8.61 -9.52
N ASP A 107 -2.88 -8.42 -9.32
CA ASP A 107 -3.92 -9.15 -10.04
C ASP A 107 -5.21 -8.31 -10.07
N SER A 108 -6.16 -8.75 -10.88
CA SER A 108 -7.52 -8.22 -10.85
C SER A 108 -8.39 -9.03 -9.88
N LEU A 109 -9.42 -8.38 -9.31
CA LEU A 109 -10.41 -9.06 -8.50
C LEU A 109 -10.99 -10.26 -9.26
N ARG A 110 -10.85 -11.45 -8.68
CA ARG A 110 -11.38 -12.66 -9.26
C ARG A 110 -12.86 -12.85 -8.86
N VAL A 111 -13.65 -13.30 -9.83
CA VAL A 111 -15.06 -13.67 -9.63
C VAL A 111 -15.22 -15.10 -10.10
N ASN A 112 -15.27 -16.05 -9.18
CA ASN A 112 -15.30 -17.46 -9.50
C ASN A 112 -16.70 -18.07 -9.30
N VAL A 113 -16.92 -19.25 -9.90
CA VAL A 113 -18.15 -20.02 -9.77
C VAL A 113 -18.24 -20.70 -8.40
N LYS A 114 -17.11 -21.16 -7.87
CA LYS A 114 -17.02 -21.80 -6.55
C LYS A 114 -17.20 -20.80 -5.41
N SER A 115 -17.74 -21.28 -4.31
CA SER A 115 -17.86 -20.49 -3.09
C SER A 115 -16.47 -20.07 -2.56
N VAL A 116 -16.36 -18.90 -2.00
CA VAL A 116 -15.14 -18.42 -1.32
C VAL A 116 -14.71 -19.36 -0.19
N ALA A 117 -15.65 -20.06 0.44
CA ALA A 117 -15.38 -21.03 1.49
C ALA A 117 -14.53 -22.23 1.03
N GLU A 118 -14.55 -22.53 -0.27
CA GLU A 118 -13.79 -23.65 -0.85
C GLU A 118 -12.30 -23.34 -1.10
N TYR A 119 -11.89 -22.08 -0.92
CA TYR A 119 -10.52 -21.67 -1.16
C TYR A 119 -9.72 -21.60 0.14
N PRO A 120 -8.45 -22.02 0.14
CA PRO A 120 -7.59 -21.93 1.30
C PRO A 120 -7.34 -20.45 1.64
N LYS A 121 -7.43 -20.13 2.92
CA LYS A 121 -7.15 -18.82 3.46
C LYS A 121 -6.15 -18.94 4.60
N HIS A 122 -4.89 -19.24 4.25
CA HIS A 122 -3.83 -19.28 5.24
C HIS A 122 -3.65 -17.88 5.82
N PRO A 123 -3.53 -17.74 7.14
CA PRO A 123 -3.45 -16.44 7.76
C PRO A 123 -2.16 -15.71 7.39
N ILE A 124 -2.21 -14.38 7.44
CA ILE A 124 -1.09 -13.48 7.23
C ILE A 124 -0.87 -12.61 8.48
N ARG A 125 0.23 -11.89 8.56
CA ARG A 125 0.39 -10.76 9.48
C ARG A 125 0.12 -9.48 8.71
N LEU A 126 -1.05 -8.88 8.90
CA LEU A 126 -1.43 -7.68 8.19
C LEU A 126 -0.73 -6.45 8.77
N GLY A 127 0.08 -5.77 7.95
CA GLY A 127 0.70 -4.50 8.29
C GLY A 127 -0.18 -3.30 7.93
N ALA A 128 -0.72 -3.28 6.71
CA ALA A 128 -1.61 -2.21 6.24
C ALA A 128 -2.50 -2.69 5.09
N LEU A 129 -3.70 -2.11 5.01
CA LEU A 129 -4.64 -2.30 3.91
C LEU A 129 -5.31 -0.96 3.62
N TRP A 130 -5.25 -0.49 2.36
CA TRP A 130 -5.80 0.82 1.97
C TRP A 130 -6.24 0.84 0.52
N ARG A 131 -7.10 1.78 0.16
CA ARG A 131 -7.59 1.98 -1.20
C ARG A 131 -6.93 3.18 -1.88
N THR A 132 -6.59 3.03 -3.16
CA THR A 132 -6.18 4.12 -4.05
C THR A 132 -6.89 3.95 -5.39
N GLY A 133 -7.80 4.86 -5.71
CA GLY A 133 -8.65 4.74 -6.90
C GLY A 133 -9.36 3.39 -6.94
N ASN A 134 -9.13 2.63 -8.00
CA ASN A 134 -9.74 1.31 -8.21
C ASN A 134 -8.91 0.14 -7.65
N TYR A 135 -7.89 0.42 -6.84
CA TYR A 135 -7.02 -0.62 -6.27
C TYR A 135 -7.19 -0.73 -4.76
N ILE A 136 -7.16 -1.95 -4.27
CA ILE A 136 -6.91 -2.28 -2.87
C ILE A 136 -5.44 -2.67 -2.74
N ASN A 137 -4.72 -1.96 -1.91
CA ASN A 137 -3.31 -2.16 -1.67
C ASN A 137 -3.08 -2.81 -0.31
N LEU A 138 -2.05 -3.63 -0.23
CA LEU A 138 -1.73 -4.47 0.92
C LEU A 138 -0.23 -4.41 1.22
N ARG A 139 0.10 -4.28 2.50
CA ARG A 139 1.41 -4.63 3.05
C ARG A 139 1.19 -5.68 4.13
N CYS A 140 1.84 -6.82 4.01
CA CYS A 140 1.73 -7.89 5.00
C CYS A 140 3.04 -8.66 5.14
N GLU A 141 3.10 -9.52 6.13
CA GLU A 141 4.10 -10.57 6.20
C GLU A 141 3.40 -11.90 5.95
N VAL A 142 4.05 -12.73 5.17
CA VAL A 142 3.61 -14.08 4.83
C VAL A 142 4.73 -15.07 5.12
N GLU A 143 4.37 -16.29 5.44
CA GLU A 143 5.37 -17.35 5.64
C GLU A 143 6.09 -17.65 4.33
N TYR A 144 7.42 -17.64 4.37
CA TYR A 144 8.24 -18.01 3.23
C TYR A 144 8.25 -19.51 3.05
N THR A 145 8.04 -19.94 1.82
CA THR A 145 8.09 -21.33 1.40
C THR A 145 8.98 -21.46 0.15
N THR A 146 9.51 -22.64 -0.12
CA THR A 146 10.26 -22.92 -1.35
C THR A 146 9.38 -23.05 -2.58
N LYS A 147 8.06 -23.28 -2.39
CA LYS A 147 7.08 -23.33 -3.47
C LYS A 147 6.46 -21.94 -3.70
N ALA A 148 6.00 -21.73 -4.92
CA ALA A 148 5.20 -20.55 -5.22
C ALA A 148 3.95 -20.52 -4.33
N ARG A 149 3.53 -19.33 -3.95
CA ARG A 149 2.26 -19.10 -3.25
C ARG A 149 1.31 -18.31 -4.15
N ALA A 150 0.04 -18.40 -3.89
CA ALA A 150 -0.95 -17.53 -4.49
C ALA A 150 -1.45 -16.52 -3.44
N LEU A 151 -1.42 -15.23 -3.80
CA LEU A 151 -1.99 -14.13 -3.03
C LEU A 151 -2.85 -13.29 -3.97
N TYR A 152 -4.17 -13.28 -3.77
CA TYR A 152 -5.10 -12.58 -4.64
C TYR A 152 -6.40 -12.25 -3.91
N MET A 153 -7.20 -11.35 -4.50
CA MET A 153 -8.52 -10.99 -4.01
C MET A 153 -9.62 -11.71 -4.79
N MET A 154 -10.64 -12.19 -4.06
CA MET A 154 -11.79 -12.90 -4.63
C MET A 154 -13.09 -12.30 -4.09
N ALA A 155 -14.02 -11.98 -4.97
CA ALA A 155 -15.34 -11.51 -4.59
C ALA A 155 -16.23 -12.68 -4.14
N ASP A 156 -17.00 -12.47 -3.08
CA ASP A 156 -18.09 -13.38 -2.75
C ASP A 156 -19.24 -13.17 -3.75
N ARG A 157 -19.51 -14.22 -4.51
CA ARG A 157 -20.54 -14.20 -5.55
C ARG A 157 -21.93 -13.86 -5.00
N ALA A 158 -22.23 -14.22 -3.77
CA ALA A 158 -23.53 -13.94 -3.15
C ALA A 158 -23.79 -12.44 -2.99
N THR A 159 -22.72 -11.63 -2.87
CA THR A 159 -22.81 -10.19 -2.63
C THR A 159 -22.58 -9.32 -3.87
N LEU A 160 -22.34 -9.92 -5.04
CA LEU A 160 -22.01 -9.18 -6.27
C LEU A 160 -23.07 -8.17 -6.73
N ASN A 161 -24.32 -8.36 -6.34
CA ASN A 161 -25.42 -7.46 -6.67
C ASN A 161 -25.87 -6.60 -5.48
N SER A 162 -25.16 -6.68 -4.37
CA SER A 162 -25.41 -5.91 -3.16
C SER A 162 -24.76 -4.53 -3.24
N ASP A 163 -25.20 -3.63 -2.37
CA ASP A 163 -24.62 -2.31 -2.15
C ASP A 163 -23.15 -2.40 -1.68
N THR A 164 -22.87 -3.36 -0.81
CA THR A 164 -21.52 -3.69 -0.37
C THR A 164 -21.12 -5.06 -0.90
N ILE A 165 -20.00 -5.12 -1.64
CA ILE A 165 -19.46 -6.36 -2.17
C ILE A 165 -18.40 -6.90 -1.21
N ASP A 166 -18.59 -8.12 -0.74
CA ASP A 166 -17.61 -8.83 0.08
C ASP A 166 -16.49 -9.40 -0.80
N VAL A 167 -15.26 -9.11 -0.38
CA VAL A 167 -14.03 -9.53 -1.05
C VAL A 167 -13.15 -10.22 -0.03
N HIS A 168 -12.61 -11.37 -0.36
CA HIS A 168 -11.72 -12.12 0.52
C HIS A 168 -10.30 -12.10 -0.01
N LEU A 169 -9.35 -11.84 0.88
CA LEU A 169 -7.95 -12.08 0.59
C LEU A 169 -7.70 -13.59 0.66
N ILE A 170 -7.27 -14.14 -0.44
CA ILE A 170 -6.90 -15.56 -0.54
C ILE A 170 -5.37 -15.64 -0.47
N HIS A 171 -4.87 -16.37 0.52
CA HIS A 171 -3.48 -16.76 0.62
C HIS A 171 -3.41 -18.28 0.60
N ASP A 172 -2.83 -18.82 -0.47
CA ASP A 172 -2.68 -20.25 -0.67
C ASP A 172 -1.20 -20.62 -0.76
N LEU A 173 -0.77 -21.51 0.11
CA LEU A 173 0.60 -22.02 0.17
C LEU A 173 0.89 -23.07 -0.92
N ILE A 174 -0.12 -23.44 -1.71
CA ILE A 174 -0.02 -24.40 -2.84
C ILE A 174 0.66 -25.73 -2.40
N GLY A 175 0.20 -26.27 -1.27
CA GLY A 175 0.72 -27.52 -0.70
C GLY A 175 2.18 -27.46 -0.25
N ALA A 176 2.67 -26.30 0.17
CA ALA A 176 3.95 -26.22 0.84
C ALA A 176 3.87 -26.86 2.23
N GLU A 177 4.76 -27.81 2.52
CA GLU A 177 4.77 -28.54 3.79
C GLU A 177 5.55 -27.84 4.87
N ASN A 178 6.56 -27.05 4.47
CA ASN A 178 7.46 -26.36 5.40
C ASN A 178 7.44 -24.85 5.17
N THR A 179 7.35 -24.12 6.26
CA THR A 179 7.52 -22.68 6.32
C THR A 179 8.78 -22.36 7.10
N TYR A 180 9.55 -21.36 6.69
CA TYR A 180 10.88 -21.11 7.24
C TYR A 180 10.94 -19.84 8.07
N PHE A 181 10.47 -18.71 7.50
CA PHE A 181 10.50 -17.41 8.15
C PHE A 181 9.39 -16.51 7.55
N TRP A 182 9.15 -15.41 8.22
CA TRP A 182 8.19 -14.40 7.74
C TRP A 182 8.89 -13.45 6.77
N ARG A 183 8.24 -13.16 5.67
CA ARG A 183 8.73 -12.25 4.64
C ARG A 183 7.69 -11.18 4.34
N THR A 184 8.15 -9.91 4.27
CA THR A 184 7.29 -8.82 3.79
C THR A 184 6.87 -9.06 2.36
N CYS A 185 5.58 -8.94 2.12
CA CYS A 185 4.92 -9.04 0.83
C CYS A 185 4.02 -7.82 0.64
N TYR A 186 3.94 -7.37 -0.59
CA TYR A 186 3.08 -6.28 -1.01
C TYR A 186 2.05 -6.79 -2.00
N GLY A 187 0.87 -6.14 -2.04
CA GLY A 187 -0.17 -6.45 -3.02
C GLY A 187 -0.86 -5.19 -3.50
N SER A 188 -1.25 -5.18 -4.76
CA SER A 188 -2.05 -4.11 -5.37
C SER A 188 -3.03 -4.74 -6.34
N PHE A 189 -4.30 -4.81 -5.95
CA PHE A 189 -5.33 -5.58 -6.63
C PHE A 189 -6.37 -4.67 -7.24
N TYR A 190 -6.60 -4.82 -8.55
CA TYR A 190 -7.58 -4.03 -9.28
C TYR A 190 -9.00 -4.51 -9.01
N MET A 191 -9.85 -3.64 -8.49
CA MET A 191 -11.22 -3.96 -8.08
C MET A 191 -12.27 -3.65 -9.15
N GLY A 192 -11.89 -3.44 -10.40
CA GLY A 192 -12.79 -3.01 -11.47
C GLY A 192 -14.02 -3.90 -11.64
N ALA A 193 -13.90 -5.22 -11.46
CA ALA A 193 -15.02 -6.16 -11.53
C ALA A 193 -16.13 -5.90 -10.48
N ALA A 194 -15.78 -5.28 -9.34
CA ALA A 194 -16.76 -4.86 -8.33
C ALA A 194 -17.20 -3.41 -8.55
N ILE A 195 -16.24 -2.51 -8.73
CA ILE A 195 -16.48 -1.05 -8.82
C ILE A 195 -17.36 -0.67 -10.00
N SER A 196 -17.24 -1.36 -11.14
CA SER A 196 -18.06 -1.14 -12.34
C SER A 196 -19.54 -1.51 -12.16
N ARG A 197 -19.89 -2.24 -11.10
CA ARG A 197 -21.27 -2.64 -10.85
C ARG A 197 -22.11 -1.46 -10.36
N LYS A 198 -23.30 -1.27 -10.97
CA LYS A 198 -24.17 -0.11 -10.71
C LYS A 198 -24.49 0.07 -9.22
N ASN A 199 -24.71 -1.01 -8.50
CA ASN A 199 -25.15 -0.99 -7.10
C ASN A 199 -23.98 -1.01 -6.10
N CYS A 200 -22.72 -1.15 -6.53
CA CYS A 200 -21.60 -1.20 -5.61
C CYS A 200 -21.27 0.20 -5.07
N HIS A 201 -21.49 0.43 -3.79
CA HIS A 201 -21.12 1.65 -3.07
C HIS A 201 -20.00 1.43 -2.06
N ALA A 202 -19.71 0.16 -1.75
CA ALA A 202 -18.59 -0.19 -0.87
C ALA A 202 -18.01 -1.56 -1.20
N ILE A 203 -16.73 -1.74 -0.88
CA ILE A 203 -16.05 -3.03 -0.87
C ILE A 203 -15.69 -3.35 0.57
N ARG A 204 -16.07 -4.54 1.06
CA ARG A 204 -15.69 -5.05 2.36
C ARG A 204 -14.67 -6.17 2.18
N VAL A 205 -13.45 -5.93 2.63
CA VAL A 205 -12.35 -6.88 2.52
C VAL A 205 -12.22 -7.69 3.78
N HIS A 206 -12.23 -9.02 3.65
CA HIS A 206 -12.06 -9.99 4.72
C HIS A 206 -10.63 -10.55 4.67
N VAL A 207 -9.93 -10.52 5.80
CA VAL A 207 -8.54 -10.97 5.93
C VAL A 207 -8.41 -11.92 7.12
N GLU A 208 -7.83 -13.10 6.88
CA GLU A 208 -7.37 -13.98 7.95
C GLU A 208 -6.05 -13.43 8.51
N ASP A 209 -6.13 -12.71 9.62
CA ASP A 209 -4.98 -12.04 10.24
C ASP A 209 -4.57 -12.74 11.53
N LEU A 210 -3.31 -13.18 11.60
CA LEU A 210 -2.75 -13.85 12.80
C LEU A 210 -2.77 -12.99 14.07
N THR A 211 -2.77 -11.69 13.93
CA THR A 211 -2.81 -10.76 15.07
C THR A 211 -4.17 -10.78 15.78
N TYR A 212 -5.21 -11.29 15.13
CA TYR A 212 -6.58 -11.31 15.64
C TYR A 212 -7.16 -12.71 15.55
N PRO A 213 -7.84 -13.19 16.61
CA PRO A 213 -8.39 -14.55 16.64
C PRO A 213 -9.61 -14.76 15.73
N LYS A 214 -10.04 -13.74 15.00
CA LYS A 214 -11.17 -13.76 14.07
C LYS A 214 -10.79 -13.05 12.78
N VAL A 215 -11.51 -13.40 11.71
CA VAL A 215 -11.42 -12.69 10.42
C VAL A 215 -11.63 -11.21 10.64
N LYS A 216 -10.69 -10.40 10.20
CA LYS A 216 -10.79 -8.96 10.27
C LYS A 216 -11.39 -8.40 8.99
N THR A 217 -12.29 -7.44 9.12
CA THR A 217 -12.98 -6.81 7.99
C THR A 217 -12.63 -5.33 7.88
N TYR A 218 -12.45 -4.88 6.64
CA TYR A 218 -12.15 -3.49 6.30
C TYR A 218 -13.14 -3.03 5.23
N CYS A 219 -13.79 -1.90 5.45
CA CYS A 219 -14.77 -1.36 4.51
C CYS A 219 -14.22 -0.11 3.81
N PHE A 220 -14.31 -0.09 2.48
CA PHE A 220 -13.88 1.02 1.64
C PHE A 220 -15.07 1.52 0.84
N GLY A 221 -15.46 2.78 1.06
CA GLY A 221 -16.49 3.45 0.27
C GLY A 221 -16.03 3.66 -1.18
N ILE A 222 -16.98 3.62 -2.11
CA ILE A 222 -16.77 3.86 -3.54
C ILE A 222 -17.64 5.06 -3.93
N THR A 223 -17.00 6.14 -4.33
CA THR A 223 -17.70 7.30 -4.90
C THR A 223 -17.94 7.05 -6.38
N LYS A 224 -19.19 7.01 -6.79
CA LYS A 224 -19.58 6.95 -8.22
C LYS A 224 -19.44 8.35 -8.80
N ARG A 225 -18.66 8.49 -9.82
CA ARG A 225 -18.56 9.71 -10.64
C ARG A 225 -19.49 9.62 -11.83
#